data_5f98376ab39b82f6d79c2b7cc5acc86e
#
_entry.id   5f98376ab39b82f6d79c2b7cc5acc86e
#
_cell.length_a   1.000
_cell.length_b   1.000
_cell.length_c   1.000
_cell.angle_alpha   90.00
_cell.angle_beta   90.00
_cell.angle_gamma   90.00
#
_symmetry.space_group_name_H-M   'P 1'
#
loop_
_entity.id
_entity.type
_entity.pdbx_description
1 polymer ?
#
loop_
_entity_poly.entity_id
_entity_poly.type
_entity_poly.pdbx_seq_one_letter_code
_entity_poly.pdbx_strand_id
1 'polypeptide(L)'
;MDYDYIIIGSGFGGSVSALRLAQKGYKVAVLESGKRWADSDFPKNNWQLDKFLWMPKLRFFGIQRLNLLKDVLILSGAGVGGGSLVYANTLYIPPDSFFEQPLIQALGGKARLLPYYELAKKMLGVTSNPQLWPADDYLRQTAAEFNAAESFQPTPVGVYFGEPDKLVQDPYFAGEGPARTGCTHCGGCMIGCQVGAKNTLVKNYLYLAEQLGVEILAETRVEEIIPHSADGSQGYTLRTHCSTHPLGSPRKVLRSQGIVFSAGVLGSLKLLLKMKERGHLPRLSAMLGKTVRTNSEVILGVTSRDRQIDLSQGIAITSSVYPDADSHIEPVRYPSGSDAMGLLATLMTDGGGKLPRPLRFLGNIFKHPGDFLKVVTPIGFAKRSIILLFMQTLDNSLQVGLKSRWKWPFGAHLTSAPEQGQKSPSYIPLANEFGKILAEKMGGIPGNTLNEVLLDIPTTAHILGGCAIGRSPEEGVIDLQNRVFGYQNMLVCDGSMIPVNLGVNPSLTITSLAEQAMSQVPVKAGHVFRSLAIEKVWGVQAQLNPHISEKNQI
;
A
#
# COMPACT_ATOMS: atom_id res chain seq x y z
N MET A 1 21.82 23.75 -7.04
CA MET A 1 20.91 22.65 -6.63
C MET A 1 20.56 22.82 -5.18
N ASP A 2 19.27 22.68 -4.84
CA ASP A 2 18.82 22.81 -3.44
C ASP A 2 19.09 21.50 -2.68
N TYR A 3 18.95 20.36 -3.43
CA TYR A 3 19.13 19.00 -2.93
C TYR A 3 19.92 18.13 -3.91
N ASP A 4 20.56 17.08 -3.42
CA ASP A 4 21.11 16.02 -4.28
C ASP A 4 19.97 15.15 -4.83
N TYR A 5 19.01 14.77 -3.96
CA TYR A 5 17.81 14.02 -4.35
C TYR A 5 16.54 14.64 -3.76
N ILE A 6 15.49 14.67 -4.59
CA ILE A 6 14.13 14.94 -4.15
C ILE A 6 13.31 13.65 -4.32
N ILE A 7 12.69 13.20 -3.24
CA ILE A 7 11.82 12.03 -3.20
C ILE A 7 10.36 12.52 -3.26
N ILE A 8 9.59 12.02 -4.21
CA ILE A 8 8.19 12.39 -4.42
C ILE A 8 7.29 11.32 -3.79
N GLY A 9 6.81 11.56 -2.59
CA GLY A 9 6.01 10.65 -1.78
C GLY A 9 6.80 10.03 -0.63
N SER A 10 6.16 9.92 0.53
CA SER A 10 6.72 9.45 1.80
C SER A 10 6.26 8.03 2.20
N GLY A 11 5.75 7.24 1.24
CA GLY A 11 5.32 5.86 1.46
C GLY A 11 6.48 4.88 1.67
N PHE A 12 6.22 3.58 1.63
CA PHE A 12 7.21 2.53 1.93
C PHE A 12 8.51 2.71 1.16
N GLY A 13 8.48 2.81 -0.17
CA GLY A 13 9.70 2.99 -0.95
C GLY A 13 10.37 4.35 -0.76
N GLY A 14 9.58 5.42 -0.61
CA GLY A 14 10.11 6.78 -0.39
C GLY A 14 10.82 6.93 0.95
N SER A 15 10.30 6.29 1.99
CA SER A 15 10.91 6.31 3.33
C SER A 15 12.24 5.55 3.37
N VAL A 16 12.30 4.38 2.71
CA VAL A 16 13.56 3.63 2.52
C VAL A 16 14.56 4.51 1.76
N SER A 17 14.15 5.08 0.63
CA SER A 17 15.02 5.92 -0.20
C SER A 17 15.56 7.11 0.58
N ALA A 18 14.74 7.74 1.42
CA ALA A 18 15.12 8.88 2.25
C ALA A 18 16.24 8.51 3.23
N LEU A 19 16.05 7.43 4.00
CA LEU A 19 17.04 6.98 4.96
C LEU A 19 18.34 6.55 4.27
N ARG A 20 18.27 5.69 3.25
CA ARG A 20 19.46 5.11 2.61
C ARG A 20 20.29 6.14 1.87
N LEU A 21 19.67 7.12 1.20
CA LEU A 21 20.39 8.23 0.57
C LEU A 21 21.05 9.15 1.61
N ALA A 22 20.36 9.46 2.71
CA ALA A 22 20.96 10.26 3.80
C ALA A 22 22.16 9.56 4.45
N GLN A 23 22.10 8.23 4.70
CA GLN A 23 23.23 7.44 5.20
C GLN A 23 24.43 7.49 4.24
N LYS A 24 24.18 7.65 2.95
CA LYS A 24 25.22 7.76 1.90
C LYS A 24 25.76 9.18 1.70
N GLY A 25 25.32 10.15 2.55
CA GLY A 25 25.81 11.52 2.55
C GLY A 25 25.14 12.46 1.57
N TYR A 26 24.02 12.04 0.95
CA TYR A 26 23.23 12.91 0.07
C TYR A 26 22.34 13.86 0.86
N LYS A 27 22.20 15.10 0.37
CA LYS A 27 21.20 16.07 0.85
C LYS A 27 19.84 15.73 0.23
N VAL A 28 18.87 15.36 1.06
CA VAL A 28 17.59 14.79 0.62
C VAL A 28 16.42 15.61 1.12
N ALA A 29 15.41 15.81 0.24
CA ALA A 29 14.07 16.24 0.64
C ALA A 29 13.03 15.21 0.22
N VAL A 30 11.99 15.03 1.05
CA VAL A 30 10.80 14.23 0.74
C VAL A 30 9.60 15.16 0.59
N LEU A 31 8.89 15.10 -0.53
CA LEU A 31 7.69 15.88 -0.81
C LEU A 31 6.46 14.99 -0.64
N GLU A 32 5.62 15.29 0.32
CA GLU A 32 4.39 14.55 0.59
C GLU A 32 3.16 15.44 0.37
N SER A 33 2.20 14.95 -0.41
CA SER A 33 0.97 15.69 -0.69
C SER A 33 -0.01 15.73 0.48
N GLY A 34 0.04 14.77 1.38
CA GLY A 34 -0.82 14.73 2.56
C GLY A 34 -0.23 15.44 3.77
N LYS A 35 -1.01 15.50 4.84
CA LYS A 35 -0.60 16.12 6.12
C LYS A 35 0.35 15.21 6.89
N ARG A 36 1.09 15.81 7.83
CA ARG A 36 1.73 15.08 8.93
C ARG A 36 0.72 14.92 10.07
N TRP A 37 0.65 13.73 10.62
CA TRP A 37 -0.28 13.35 11.68
C TRP A 37 0.49 13.00 12.97
N ALA A 38 0.09 13.59 14.10
CA ALA A 38 0.43 13.04 15.40
C ALA A 38 -0.53 11.90 15.75
N ASP A 39 -0.15 10.99 16.64
CA ASP A 39 -1.00 9.84 17.00
C ASP A 39 -2.39 10.28 17.51
N SER A 40 -2.46 11.34 18.32
CA SER A 40 -3.70 11.92 18.84
C SER A 40 -4.62 12.53 17.78
N ASP A 41 -4.08 12.90 16.60
CA ASP A 41 -4.83 13.58 15.55
C ASP A 41 -5.61 12.65 14.66
N PHE A 42 -5.24 11.36 14.64
CA PHE A 42 -5.95 10.36 13.85
C PHE A 42 -7.44 10.29 14.20
N PRO A 43 -8.31 9.94 13.25
CA PRO A 43 -9.73 9.81 13.52
C PRO A 43 -10.02 8.73 14.57
N LYS A 44 -10.97 8.99 15.46
CA LYS A 44 -11.46 7.99 16.45
C LYS A 44 -12.30 6.90 15.82
N ASN A 45 -12.95 7.22 14.71
CA ASN A 45 -13.72 6.30 13.89
C ASN A 45 -13.78 6.82 12.44
N ASN A 46 -14.25 6.01 11.52
CA ASN A 46 -14.31 6.35 10.09
C ASN A 46 -15.49 7.25 9.69
N TRP A 47 -16.33 7.70 10.66
CA TRP A 47 -17.33 8.75 10.43
C TRP A 47 -16.77 10.16 10.53
N GLN A 48 -15.59 10.34 11.09
CA GLN A 48 -14.84 11.61 11.04
C GLN A 48 -14.25 11.81 9.65
N LEU A 49 -15.12 12.08 8.65
CA LEU A 49 -14.79 12.08 7.24
C LEU A 49 -13.69 13.09 6.87
N ASP A 50 -13.64 14.23 7.53
CA ASP A 50 -12.62 15.28 7.36
C ASP A 50 -11.20 14.80 7.72
N LYS A 51 -11.08 13.89 8.70
CA LYS A 51 -9.84 13.26 9.14
C LYS A 51 -9.60 11.90 8.47
N PHE A 52 -10.65 11.21 8.06
CA PHE A 52 -10.54 9.89 7.45
C PHE A 52 -10.35 9.97 5.94
N LEU A 53 -11.17 10.74 5.20
CA LEU A 53 -11.13 10.78 3.74
C LEU A 53 -10.23 11.91 3.19
N TRP A 54 -9.45 11.57 2.18
CA TRP A 54 -8.70 12.53 1.37
C TRP A 54 -9.51 12.92 0.12
N MET A 55 -10.33 13.96 0.25
CA MET A 55 -11.15 14.53 -0.83
C MET A 55 -10.99 16.06 -0.88
N PRO A 56 -9.85 16.59 -1.39
CA PRO A 56 -9.53 18.03 -1.33
C PRO A 56 -10.61 18.93 -1.95
N LYS A 57 -11.35 18.43 -2.93
CA LYS A 57 -12.49 19.18 -3.53
C LYS A 57 -13.62 19.46 -2.54
N LEU A 58 -13.78 18.60 -1.53
CA LEU A 58 -14.72 18.75 -0.42
C LEU A 58 -14.05 19.29 0.85
N ARG A 59 -12.79 19.74 0.75
CA ARG A 59 -11.95 20.17 1.87
C ARG A 59 -11.72 19.10 2.94
N PHE A 60 -11.81 17.83 2.57
CA PHE A 60 -11.42 16.71 3.42
C PHE A 60 -9.95 16.35 3.16
N PHE A 61 -9.13 16.43 4.19
CA PHE A 61 -7.68 16.21 4.12
C PHE A 61 -7.24 15.08 5.05
N GLY A 62 -8.01 14.00 5.05
CA GLY A 62 -7.79 12.81 5.86
C GLY A 62 -6.70 11.88 5.31
N ILE A 63 -6.67 10.66 5.85
CA ILE A 63 -5.60 9.69 5.60
C ILE A 63 -5.91 8.70 4.46
N GLN A 64 -7.18 8.53 4.09
CA GLN A 64 -7.66 7.50 3.14
C GLN A 64 -8.12 8.11 1.82
N ARG A 65 -7.54 7.67 0.71
CA ARG A 65 -7.98 8.00 -0.65
C ARG A 65 -8.86 6.90 -1.21
N LEU A 66 -9.92 7.30 -1.91
CA LEU A 66 -10.76 6.44 -2.73
C LEU A 66 -10.64 6.90 -4.17
N ASN A 67 -10.15 6.05 -5.06
CA ASN A 67 -9.96 6.37 -6.48
C ASN A 67 -10.74 5.38 -7.34
N LEU A 68 -11.87 5.82 -7.85
CA LEU A 68 -12.65 5.04 -8.81
C LEU A 68 -12.12 5.30 -10.22
N LEU A 69 -11.52 4.28 -10.83
CA LEU A 69 -11.23 4.21 -12.26
C LEU A 69 -12.37 3.50 -12.97
N LYS A 70 -12.24 3.32 -14.28
CA LYS A 70 -13.31 2.68 -15.07
C LYS A 70 -13.52 1.21 -14.67
N ASP A 71 -12.44 0.49 -14.34
CA ASP A 71 -12.47 -0.96 -14.15
C ASP A 71 -12.04 -1.41 -12.74
N VAL A 72 -11.74 -0.47 -11.82
CA VAL A 72 -11.30 -0.79 -10.46
C VAL A 72 -11.53 0.36 -9.48
N LEU A 73 -11.97 0.06 -8.26
CA LEU A 73 -11.98 0.96 -7.11
C LEU A 73 -10.72 0.72 -6.27
N ILE A 74 -9.92 1.78 -6.05
CA ILE A 74 -8.61 1.67 -5.41
C ILE A 74 -8.61 2.45 -4.09
N LEU A 75 -8.24 1.77 -3.01
CA LEU A 75 -7.99 2.31 -1.69
C LEU A 75 -6.48 2.62 -1.55
N SER A 76 -6.12 3.80 -1.06
CA SER A 76 -4.71 4.16 -0.83
C SER A 76 -4.56 5.19 0.28
N GLY A 77 -3.33 5.34 0.82
CA GLY A 77 -3.04 6.30 1.89
C GLY A 77 -2.73 7.70 1.40
N ALA A 78 -2.87 8.69 2.29
CA ALA A 78 -2.45 10.08 2.12
C ALA A 78 -1.91 10.62 3.44
N GLY A 79 -0.75 11.26 3.42
CA GLY A 79 -0.06 11.80 4.60
C GLY A 79 1.37 11.34 4.70
N VAL A 80 2.16 11.99 5.57
CA VAL A 80 3.54 11.59 5.83
C VAL A 80 3.56 10.16 6.40
N GLY A 81 4.19 9.24 5.66
CA GLY A 81 4.13 7.80 5.91
C GLY A 81 3.26 7.04 4.92
N GLY A 82 2.53 7.75 4.03
CA GLY A 82 1.78 7.15 2.90
C GLY A 82 0.83 6.04 3.32
N GLY A 83 0.92 4.88 2.64
CA GLY A 83 0.08 3.70 2.89
C GLY A 83 0.19 3.14 4.30
N SER A 84 1.30 3.37 5.02
CA SER A 84 1.47 2.89 6.39
C SER A 84 0.48 3.50 7.39
N LEU A 85 -0.15 4.63 7.04
CA LEU A 85 -1.17 5.25 7.89
C LEU A 85 -2.48 4.45 7.90
N VAL A 86 -2.81 3.78 6.79
CA VAL A 86 -4.10 3.10 6.57
C VAL A 86 -3.99 1.59 6.40
N TYR A 87 -2.79 1.00 6.22
CA TYR A 87 -2.63 -0.45 6.06
C TYR A 87 -3.03 -1.21 7.33
N ALA A 88 -3.34 -2.49 7.18
CA ALA A 88 -3.74 -3.36 8.28
C ALA A 88 -2.56 -3.98 9.04
N ASN A 89 -1.38 -3.41 8.92
CA ASN A 89 -0.10 -3.79 9.54
C ASN A 89 0.55 -5.07 8.96
N THR A 90 -0.09 -5.76 8.04
CA THR A 90 0.34 -7.05 7.51
C THR A 90 1.61 -6.94 6.66
N LEU A 91 2.56 -7.86 6.87
CA LEU A 91 3.91 -7.79 6.30
C LEU A 91 4.38 -9.20 5.89
N TYR A 92 3.71 -9.78 4.88
CA TYR A 92 4.02 -11.10 4.34
C TYR A 92 5.16 -11.09 3.34
N ILE A 93 5.98 -12.15 3.37
CA ILE A 93 6.82 -12.53 2.23
C ILE A 93 5.89 -13.23 1.21
N PRO A 94 5.93 -12.88 -0.08
CA PRO A 94 5.10 -13.53 -1.09
C PRO A 94 5.49 -15.01 -1.26
N PRO A 95 4.59 -15.84 -1.84
CA PRO A 95 4.86 -17.25 -2.10
C PRO A 95 6.02 -17.44 -3.09
N ASP A 96 6.57 -18.64 -3.15
CA ASP A 96 7.73 -18.97 -3.97
C ASP A 96 7.52 -18.69 -5.45
N SER A 97 6.30 -18.85 -5.95
CA SER A 97 5.90 -18.50 -7.32
C SER A 97 6.22 -17.06 -7.72
N PHE A 98 6.22 -16.12 -6.77
CA PHE A 98 6.70 -14.75 -7.02
C PHE A 98 8.18 -14.72 -7.36
N PHE A 99 9.00 -15.45 -6.61
CA PHE A 99 10.45 -15.46 -6.80
C PHE A 99 10.86 -16.20 -8.08
N GLU A 100 10.02 -17.09 -8.60
CA GLU A 100 10.21 -17.83 -9.85
C GLU A 100 9.89 -17.01 -11.10
N GLN A 101 9.23 -15.87 -10.97
CA GLN A 101 8.91 -15.00 -12.11
C GLN A 101 10.18 -14.53 -12.85
N PRO A 102 10.19 -14.54 -14.20
CA PRO A 102 11.40 -14.27 -14.99
C PRO A 102 12.08 -12.92 -14.69
N LEU A 103 11.31 -11.87 -14.41
CA LEU A 103 11.86 -10.56 -14.06
C LEU A 103 12.41 -10.54 -12.61
N ILE A 104 11.82 -11.30 -11.70
CA ILE A 104 12.31 -11.44 -10.33
C ILE A 104 13.58 -12.31 -10.31
N GLN A 105 13.64 -13.34 -11.15
CA GLN A 105 14.87 -14.11 -11.35
C GLN A 105 16.00 -13.24 -11.92
N ALA A 106 15.69 -12.30 -12.81
CA ALA A 106 16.67 -11.34 -13.32
C ALA A 106 17.24 -10.40 -12.21
N LEU A 107 16.48 -10.15 -11.15
CA LEU A 107 16.95 -9.45 -9.94
C LEU A 107 17.84 -10.34 -9.03
N GLY A 108 17.99 -11.61 -9.34
CA GLY A 108 18.74 -12.61 -8.56
C GLY A 108 17.85 -13.57 -7.75
N GLY A 109 16.54 -13.53 -7.95
CA GLY A 109 15.57 -14.46 -7.36
C GLY A 109 15.52 -14.42 -5.83
N LYS A 110 14.98 -15.49 -5.23
CA LYS A 110 14.78 -15.59 -3.78
C LYS A 110 16.09 -15.44 -2.98
N ALA A 111 17.17 -16.08 -3.44
CA ALA A 111 18.44 -16.06 -2.73
C ALA A 111 19.03 -14.65 -2.53
N ARG A 112 18.93 -13.79 -3.55
CA ARG A 112 19.40 -12.40 -3.47
C ARG A 112 18.43 -11.47 -2.78
N LEU A 113 17.13 -11.68 -2.91
CA LEU A 113 16.11 -10.77 -2.38
C LEU A 113 15.78 -11.05 -0.90
N LEU A 114 15.84 -12.31 -0.45
CA LEU A 114 15.49 -12.69 0.93
C LEU A 114 16.25 -11.89 2.01
N PRO A 115 17.55 -11.60 1.89
CA PRO A 115 18.24 -10.74 2.84
C PRO A 115 17.61 -9.34 2.99
N TYR A 116 17.09 -8.75 1.88
CA TYR A 116 16.41 -7.46 1.93
C TYR A 116 15.02 -7.57 2.56
N TYR A 117 14.32 -8.71 2.41
CA TYR A 117 13.08 -8.97 3.16
C TYR A 117 13.36 -9.05 4.67
N GLU A 118 14.42 -9.75 5.08
CA GLU A 118 14.78 -9.85 6.50
C GLU A 118 15.22 -8.49 7.07
N LEU A 119 15.94 -7.68 6.31
CA LEU A 119 16.25 -6.30 6.68
C LEU A 119 14.98 -5.46 6.84
N ALA A 120 14.08 -5.51 5.86
CA ALA A 120 12.81 -4.78 5.90
C ALA A 120 11.93 -5.20 7.08
N LYS A 121 11.88 -6.51 7.41
CA LYS A 121 11.19 -7.02 8.60
C LYS A 121 11.75 -6.42 9.89
N LYS A 122 13.07 -6.38 10.03
CA LYS A 122 13.73 -5.76 11.19
C LYS A 122 13.40 -4.27 11.29
N MET A 123 13.54 -3.53 10.19
CA MET A 123 13.27 -2.09 10.14
C MET A 123 11.80 -1.74 10.39
N LEU A 124 10.85 -2.57 9.93
CA LEU A 124 9.43 -2.40 10.16
C LEU A 124 8.95 -3.00 11.49
N GLY A 125 9.84 -3.63 12.26
CA GLY A 125 9.51 -4.25 13.55
C GLY A 125 8.45 -5.34 13.40
N VAL A 126 8.63 -6.25 12.43
CA VAL A 126 7.68 -7.34 12.17
C VAL A 126 7.72 -8.36 13.30
N THR A 127 6.55 -8.71 13.80
CA THR A 127 6.33 -9.77 14.78
C THR A 127 5.06 -10.55 14.45
N SER A 128 4.95 -11.79 14.90
CA SER A 128 3.69 -12.55 14.79
C SER A 128 2.65 -11.97 15.73
N ASN A 129 1.39 -11.89 15.28
CA ASN A 129 0.28 -11.50 16.15
C ASN A 129 0.18 -12.47 17.35
N PRO A 130 0.28 -11.99 18.61
CA PRO A 130 0.33 -12.87 19.77
C PRO A 130 -1.05 -13.35 20.26
N GLN A 131 -2.14 -12.74 19.78
CA GLN A 131 -3.47 -12.99 20.31
C GLN A 131 -4.51 -13.16 19.21
N LEU A 132 -5.28 -14.25 19.31
CA LEU A 132 -6.40 -14.57 18.44
C LEU A 132 -7.74 -14.18 19.10
N TRP A 133 -8.75 -13.94 18.26
CA TRP A 133 -10.07 -13.46 18.66
C TRP A 133 -11.18 -14.31 18.00
N PRO A 134 -12.44 -14.21 18.38
CA PRO A 134 -13.51 -15.06 17.85
C PRO A 134 -13.59 -15.11 16.31
N ALA A 135 -13.24 -14.02 15.61
CA ALA A 135 -13.19 -13.99 14.16
C ALA A 135 -12.17 -14.99 13.58
N ASP A 136 -11.07 -15.24 14.30
CA ASP A 136 -10.01 -16.16 13.88
C ASP A 136 -10.46 -17.61 14.01
N ASP A 137 -11.28 -17.93 15.04
CA ASP A 137 -11.87 -19.25 15.20
C ASP A 137 -12.87 -19.57 14.08
N TYR A 138 -13.71 -18.60 13.70
CA TYR A 138 -14.59 -18.75 12.53
C TYR A 138 -13.81 -18.96 11.23
N LEU A 139 -12.72 -18.21 11.03
CA LEU A 139 -11.85 -18.37 9.86
C LEU A 139 -11.25 -19.78 9.81
N ARG A 140 -10.69 -20.28 10.93
CA ARG A 140 -10.08 -21.61 11.02
C ARG A 140 -11.09 -22.72 10.78
N GLN A 141 -12.29 -22.63 11.38
CA GLN A 141 -13.37 -23.57 11.16
C GLN A 141 -13.84 -23.59 9.70
N THR A 142 -13.88 -22.42 9.04
CA THR A 142 -14.23 -22.32 7.63
C THR A 142 -13.15 -22.95 6.75
N ALA A 143 -11.87 -22.68 7.05
CA ALA A 143 -10.74 -23.25 6.31
C ALA A 143 -10.73 -24.80 6.36
N ALA A 144 -11.21 -25.39 7.45
CA ALA A 144 -11.32 -26.86 7.57
C ALA A 144 -12.26 -27.48 6.52
N GLU A 145 -13.33 -26.79 6.13
CA GLU A 145 -14.25 -27.25 5.07
C GLU A 145 -13.58 -27.27 3.66
N PHE A 146 -12.48 -26.56 3.50
CA PHE A 146 -11.66 -26.52 2.29
C PHE A 146 -10.39 -27.38 2.41
N ASN A 147 -10.26 -28.22 3.44
CA ASN A 147 -9.04 -28.97 3.77
C ASN A 147 -7.80 -28.07 3.96
N ALA A 148 -7.99 -26.83 4.34
CA ALA A 148 -6.96 -25.80 4.47
C ALA A 148 -6.69 -25.37 5.94
N ALA A 149 -7.17 -26.12 6.93
CA ALA A 149 -7.02 -25.78 8.35
C ALA A 149 -5.55 -25.67 8.77
N GLU A 150 -4.65 -26.45 8.20
CA GLU A 150 -3.22 -26.41 8.50
C GLU A 150 -2.52 -25.16 7.95
N SER A 151 -3.12 -24.49 6.97
CA SER A 151 -2.61 -23.21 6.45
C SER A 151 -2.93 -22.02 7.35
N PHE A 152 -3.77 -22.22 8.39
CA PHE A 152 -4.12 -21.15 9.33
C PHE A 152 -2.89 -20.70 10.11
N GLN A 153 -2.64 -19.41 10.11
CA GLN A 153 -1.53 -18.81 10.83
C GLN A 153 -1.85 -17.42 11.39
N PRO A 154 -1.29 -17.07 12.56
CA PRO A 154 -1.28 -15.69 13.04
C PRO A 154 -0.51 -14.80 12.05
N THR A 155 -1.03 -13.59 11.82
CA THR A 155 -0.48 -12.65 10.83
C THR A 155 0.87 -12.07 11.29
N PRO A 156 1.90 -12.02 10.41
CA PRO A 156 3.10 -11.23 10.65
C PRO A 156 2.78 -9.74 10.47
N VAL A 157 3.00 -8.93 11.51
CA VAL A 157 2.51 -7.55 11.57
C VAL A 157 3.55 -6.57 12.12
N GLY A 158 3.47 -5.32 11.65
CA GLY A 158 4.24 -4.21 12.17
C GLY A 158 3.52 -3.49 13.32
N VAL A 159 3.50 -4.11 14.50
CA VAL A 159 2.85 -3.59 15.72
C VAL A 159 3.73 -3.83 16.93
N TYR A 160 3.84 -2.86 17.81
CA TYR A 160 4.51 -3.03 19.09
C TYR A 160 3.53 -3.60 20.14
N PHE A 161 3.75 -4.85 20.57
CA PHE A 161 2.94 -5.57 21.57
C PHE A 161 3.56 -5.53 22.97
N GLY A 162 4.08 -4.37 23.38
CA GLY A 162 4.48 -4.17 24.77
C GLY A 162 3.28 -4.14 25.72
N GLU A 163 3.53 -3.82 26.98
CA GLU A 163 2.44 -3.65 27.96
C GLU A 163 1.43 -2.62 27.44
N PRO A 164 0.11 -2.97 27.40
CA PRO A 164 -0.91 -2.12 26.81
C PRO A 164 -0.90 -0.70 27.38
N ASP A 165 -1.00 0.29 26.50
CA ASP A 165 -1.02 1.72 26.81
C ASP A 165 0.19 2.26 27.59
N LYS A 166 1.26 1.47 27.73
CA LYS A 166 2.51 1.87 28.39
C LYS A 166 3.54 2.35 27.40
N LEU A 167 4.02 3.58 27.61
CA LEU A 167 5.09 4.18 26.82
C LEU A 167 6.45 3.60 27.25
N VAL A 168 7.25 3.18 26.27
CA VAL A 168 8.66 2.77 26.43
C VAL A 168 9.54 3.54 25.45
N GLN A 169 10.80 3.78 25.85
CA GLN A 169 11.78 4.36 24.95
C GLN A 169 12.25 3.30 23.95
N ASP A 170 12.41 3.69 22.70
CA ASP A 170 12.88 2.93 21.55
C ASP A 170 13.08 1.40 21.75
N PRO A 171 12.09 0.57 21.45
CA PRO A 171 12.22 -0.88 21.56
C PRO A 171 12.89 -1.55 20.34
N TYR A 172 13.28 -0.78 19.29
CA TYR A 172 13.68 -1.33 17.99
C TYR A 172 15.07 -0.93 17.51
N PHE A 173 15.58 0.28 17.84
CA PHE A 173 16.73 0.88 17.16
C PHE A 173 17.90 1.24 18.08
N ALA A 174 18.02 0.53 19.20
CA ALA A 174 19.14 0.70 20.16
C ALA A 174 19.31 2.14 20.68
N GLY A 175 18.20 2.84 20.91
CA GLY A 175 18.16 4.22 21.41
C GLY A 175 18.13 5.30 20.32
N GLU A 176 18.25 4.94 19.04
CA GLU A 176 18.19 5.88 17.93
C GLU A 176 16.76 6.08 17.41
N GLY A 177 15.79 5.28 17.85
CA GLY A 177 14.39 5.32 17.43
C GLY A 177 13.47 6.08 18.37
N PRO A 178 12.18 6.27 17.97
CA PRO A 178 11.20 6.96 18.79
C PRO A 178 10.62 6.07 19.89
N ALA A 179 10.10 6.70 20.94
CA ALA A 179 9.31 6.01 21.95
C ALA A 179 8.06 5.35 21.36
N ARG A 180 7.61 4.24 21.96
CA ARG A 180 6.48 3.44 21.50
C ARG A 180 5.52 3.13 22.65
N THR A 181 4.24 3.03 22.34
CA THR A 181 3.21 2.63 23.31
C THR A 181 2.69 1.24 22.94
N GLY A 182 2.49 0.38 23.94
CA GLY A 182 2.01 -0.99 23.74
C GLY A 182 0.58 -1.05 23.18
N CYS A 183 0.30 -2.05 22.32
CA CYS A 183 -0.98 -2.20 21.65
C CYS A 183 -2.11 -2.55 22.63
N THR A 184 -3.25 -1.86 22.51
CA THR A 184 -4.47 -2.09 23.31
C THR A 184 -5.49 -2.99 22.62
N HIS A 185 -5.17 -3.56 21.46
CA HIS A 185 -6.05 -4.43 20.67
C HIS A 185 -7.41 -3.81 20.31
N CYS A 186 -7.44 -2.50 20.06
CA CYS A 186 -8.68 -1.73 19.85
C CYS A 186 -9.26 -1.82 18.41
N GLY A 187 -8.63 -2.52 17.47
CA GLY A 187 -9.06 -2.60 16.06
C GLY A 187 -8.79 -1.34 15.21
N GLY A 188 -8.18 -0.29 15.78
CA GLY A 188 -8.03 1.03 15.16
C GLY A 188 -6.92 1.17 14.10
N CYS A 189 -6.29 0.09 13.65
CA CYS A 189 -5.10 0.15 12.81
C CYS A 189 -5.34 0.85 11.47
N MET A 190 -6.47 0.61 10.79
CA MET A 190 -6.77 1.19 9.48
C MET A 190 -7.32 2.63 9.53
N ILE A 191 -7.53 3.17 10.70
CA ILE A 191 -7.90 4.57 10.91
C ILE A 191 -6.75 5.39 11.52
N GLY A 192 -5.50 4.87 11.49
CA GLY A 192 -4.28 5.55 11.91
C GLY A 192 -3.59 4.89 13.08
N CYS A 193 -4.15 4.71 14.21
CA CYS A 193 -3.64 4.24 15.51
C CYS A 193 -3.35 5.38 16.48
N GLN A 194 -4.36 5.80 17.24
CA GLN A 194 -4.21 6.84 18.27
C GLN A 194 -3.32 6.42 19.45
N VAL A 195 -3.15 5.11 19.67
CA VAL A 195 -2.32 4.56 20.74
C VAL A 195 -0.82 4.70 20.46
N GLY A 196 -0.42 4.76 19.19
CA GLY A 196 0.99 4.82 18.83
C GLY A 196 1.70 3.45 18.76
N ALA A 197 0.97 2.34 18.83
CA ALA A 197 1.51 0.99 18.77
C ALA A 197 1.85 0.52 17.34
N LYS A 198 1.15 1.05 16.34
CA LYS A 198 1.36 0.71 14.93
C LYS A 198 2.70 1.21 14.41
N ASN A 199 3.47 0.37 13.72
CA ASN A 199 4.75 0.71 13.11
C ASN A 199 4.52 1.44 11.77
N THR A 200 4.01 2.69 11.84
CA THR A 200 3.98 3.58 10.68
C THR A 200 5.39 4.05 10.32
N LEU A 201 5.59 4.48 9.07
CA LEU A 201 6.92 4.87 8.60
C LEU A 201 7.51 6.10 9.31
N VAL A 202 6.68 6.92 9.94
CA VAL A 202 7.13 8.02 10.81
C VAL A 202 7.69 7.55 12.16
N LYS A 203 7.65 6.23 12.42
CA LYS A 203 8.19 5.60 13.64
C LYS A 203 9.38 4.68 13.37
N ASN A 204 9.88 4.70 12.15
CA ASN A 204 11.06 3.93 11.74
C ASN A 204 11.84 4.70 10.65
N TYR A 205 11.76 4.31 9.37
CA TYR A 205 12.56 4.89 8.29
C TYR A 205 12.53 6.43 8.24
N LEU A 206 11.36 7.05 8.27
CA LEU A 206 11.26 8.51 8.17
C LEU A 206 11.82 9.20 9.44
N TYR A 207 11.54 8.65 10.62
CA TYR A 207 12.12 9.17 11.85
C TYR A 207 13.65 9.19 11.79
N LEU A 208 14.25 8.04 11.46
CA LEU A 208 15.69 7.89 11.36
C LEU A 208 16.29 8.76 10.25
N ALA A 209 15.57 8.93 9.13
CA ALA A 209 16.00 9.82 8.06
C ALA A 209 16.02 11.30 8.50
N GLU A 210 15.02 11.75 9.25
CA GLU A 210 14.99 13.12 9.83
C GLU A 210 16.14 13.34 10.81
N GLN A 211 16.52 12.34 11.62
CA GLN A 211 17.70 12.41 12.49
C GLN A 211 19.02 12.56 11.70
N LEU A 212 19.04 12.12 10.45
CA LEU A 212 20.16 12.31 9.51
C LEU A 212 20.07 13.60 8.68
N GLY A 213 19.09 14.47 8.95
CA GLY A 213 18.92 15.76 8.29
C GLY A 213 18.08 15.76 7.02
N VAL A 214 17.28 14.72 6.77
CA VAL A 214 16.29 14.72 5.68
C VAL A 214 15.16 15.69 5.99
N GLU A 215 14.82 16.56 5.03
CA GLU A 215 13.68 17.46 5.14
C GLU A 215 12.41 16.82 4.59
N ILE A 216 11.35 16.71 5.40
CA ILE A 216 10.04 16.21 4.96
C ILE A 216 9.08 17.39 4.82
N LEU A 217 8.74 17.73 3.58
CA LEU A 217 7.83 18.80 3.22
C LEU A 217 6.42 18.22 3.01
N ALA A 218 5.64 18.21 4.08
CA ALA A 218 4.22 17.81 4.05
C ALA A 218 3.38 18.82 3.26
N GLU A 219 2.16 18.45 2.90
CA GLU A 219 1.20 19.26 2.14
C GLU A 219 1.78 19.84 0.83
N THR A 220 2.83 19.22 0.31
CA THR A 220 3.58 19.68 -0.86
C THR A 220 3.37 18.73 -2.03
N ARG A 221 2.60 19.16 -3.03
CA ARG A 221 2.29 18.37 -4.22
C ARG A 221 3.13 18.82 -5.40
N VAL A 222 3.82 17.88 -6.04
CA VAL A 222 4.54 18.10 -7.30
C VAL A 222 3.54 18.14 -8.46
N GLU A 223 3.61 19.17 -9.29
CA GLU A 223 2.77 19.34 -10.48
C GLU A 223 3.54 19.16 -11.79
N GLU A 224 4.84 19.52 -11.76
CA GLU A 224 5.65 19.58 -12.95
C GLU A 224 7.10 19.25 -12.64
N ILE A 225 7.73 18.53 -13.57
CA ILE A 225 9.13 18.15 -13.52
C ILE A 225 9.74 18.54 -14.86
N ILE A 226 10.81 19.31 -14.83
CA ILE A 226 11.50 19.82 -16.01
C ILE A 226 12.97 19.43 -15.90
N PRO A 227 13.48 18.54 -16.77
CA PRO A 227 14.90 18.21 -16.81
C PRO A 227 15.70 19.39 -17.37
N HIS A 228 16.93 19.60 -16.88
CA HIS A 228 17.81 20.67 -17.35
C HIS A 228 18.60 20.29 -18.61
N SER A 229 18.64 18.99 -18.94
CA SER A 229 19.18 18.43 -20.18
C SER A 229 18.24 17.37 -20.71
N ALA A 230 18.35 16.99 -21.96
CA ALA A 230 17.46 16.03 -22.62
C ALA A 230 17.38 14.67 -21.91
N ASP A 231 18.43 14.27 -21.19
CA ASP A 231 18.56 13.03 -20.42
C ASP A 231 18.50 13.24 -18.89
N GLY A 232 18.34 14.49 -18.43
CA GLY A 232 18.32 14.82 -17.01
C GLY A 232 19.70 14.80 -16.32
N SER A 233 20.82 14.61 -17.05
CA SER A 233 22.17 14.55 -16.47
C SER A 233 22.56 15.82 -15.70
N GLN A 234 22.02 16.98 -16.10
CA GLN A 234 22.24 18.27 -15.44
C GLN A 234 21.25 18.55 -14.30
N GLY A 235 20.38 17.60 -13.95
CA GLY A 235 19.40 17.71 -12.88
C GLY A 235 18.02 18.16 -13.33
N TYR A 236 17.18 18.49 -12.36
CA TYR A 236 15.74 18.68 -12.53
C TYR A 236 15.23 19.88 -11.74
N THR A 237 14.23 20.56 -12.29
CA THR A 237 13.39 21.53 -11.60
C THR A 237 12.02 20.93 -11.33
N LEU A 238 11.56 20.99 -10.06
CA LEU A 238 10.24 20.58 -9.64
C LEU A 238 9.41 21.81 -9.26
N ARG A 239 8.21 21.93 -9.85
CA ARG A 239 7.23 22.94 -9.45
C ARG A 239 6.18 22.29 -8.56
N THR A 240 5.94 22.91 -7.40
CA THR A 240 5.05 22.39 -6.37
C THR A 240 4.00 23.41 -5.97
N HIS A 241 2.93 22.95 -5.33
CA HIS A 241 1.94 23.78 -4.66
C HIS A 241 1.49 23.12 -3.36
N CYS A 242 0.89 23.92 -2.46
CA CYS A 242 0.27 23.39 -1.25
C CYS A 242 -1.03 22.64 -1.60
N SER A 243 -1.12 21.37 -1.24
CA SER A 243 -2.24 20.50 -1.60
C SER A 243 -3.51 20.73 -0.78
N THR A 244 -3.38 21.34 0.41
CA THR A 244 -4.48 21.65 1.34
C THR A 244 -5.02 23.07 1.16
N HIS A 245 -4.28 23.93 0.43
CA HIS A 245 -4.68 25.29 0.07
C HIS A 245 -4.58 25.50 -1.45
N PRO A 246 -5.43 24.84 -2.27
CA PRO A 246 -5.28 24.85 -3.72
C PRO A 246 -5.53 26.21 -4.39
N LEU A 247 -6.25 27.11 -3.71
CA LEU A 247 -6.53 28.48 -4.19
C LEU A 247 -5.60 29.47 -3.50
N GLY A 248 -4.72 30.13 -4.27
CA GLY A 248 -3.85 31.19 -3.76
C GLY A 248 -2.57 30.73 -3.07
N SER A 249 -2.21 29.46 -3.10
CA SER A 249 -0.94 28.97 -2.56
C SER A 249 0.23 29.39 -3.44
N PRO A 250 1.33 29.95 -2.86
CA PRO A 250 2.51 30.24 -3.62
C PRO A 250 3.11 28.94 -4.18
N ARG A 251 3.40 28.95 -5.48
CA ARG A 251 4.14 27.86 -6.13
C ARG A 251 5.60 27.93 -5.67
N LYS A 252 6.10 26.82 -5.13
CA LYS A 252 7.52 26.68 -4.83
C LYS A 252 8.22 25.98 -5.99
N VAL A 253 9.44 26.42 -6.25
CA VAL A 253 10.34 25.81 -7.25
C VAL A 253 11.52 25.23 -6.49
N LEU A 254 11.76 23.93 -6.67
CA LEU A 254 12.87 23.20 -6.05
C LEU A 254 13.72 22.60 -7.16
N ARG A 255 15.03 22.47 -6.90
CA ARG A 255 16.00 21.92 -7.86
C ARG A 255 16.78 20.79 -7.22
N SER A 256 16.94 19.68 -7.95
CA SER A 256 17.74 18.53 -7.49
C SER A 256 18.57 17.92 -8.60
N GLN A 257 19.66 17.25 -8.22
CA GLN A 257 20.44 16.46 -9.16
C GLN A 257 19.70 15.17 -9.56
N GLY A 258 18.96 14.55 -8.65
CA GLY A 258 18.20 13.34 -8.90
C GLY A 258 16.80 13.37 -8.30
N ILE A 259 15.95 12.46 -8.77
CA ILE A 259 14.55 12.30 -8.34
C ILE A 259 14.27 10.82 -8.05
N VAL A 260 13.54 10.57 -6.98
CA VAL A 260 12.96 9.25 -6.70
C VAL A 260 11.43 9.37 -6.69
N PHE A 261 10.76 8.67 -7.60
CA PHE A 261 9.30 8.56 -7.61
C PHE A 261 8.86 7.51 -6.59
N SER A 262 8.06 7.93 -5.62
CA SER A 262 7.51 7.10 -4.53
C SER A 262 6.12 7.56 -4.12
N ALA A 263 5.37 8.16 -5.07
CA ALA A 263 4.05 8.74 -4.81
C ALA A 263 2.90 7.70 -4.78
N GLY A 264 3.27 6.41 -4.72
CA GLY A 264 2.37 5.28 -4.91
C GLY A 264 1.94 5.15 -6.38
N VAL A 265 1.42 3.98 -6.76
CA VAL A 265 1.14 3.65 -8.17
C VAL A 265 0.41 4.76 -8.91
N LEU A 266 -0.76 5.20 -8.38
CA LEU A 266 -1.56 6.23 -9.05
C LEU A 266 -0.91 7.61 -9.07
N GLY A 267 -0.16 7.95 -8.03
CA GLY A 267 0.55 9.23 -7.93
C GLY A 267 1.70 9.32 -8.92
N SER A 268 2.55 8.30 -8.95
CA SER A 268 3.70 8.18 -9.87
C SER A 268 3.24 8.10 -11.32
N LEU A 269 2.26 7.23 -11.65
CA LEU A 269 1.70 7.14 -12.99
C LEU A 269 1.09 8.45 -13.47
N LYS A 270 0.26 9.09 -12.64
CA LYS A 270 -0.38 10.35 -13.01
C LYS A 270 0.64 11.44 -13.34
N LEU A 271 1.70 11.53 -12.55
CA LEU A 271 2.74 12.54 -12.74
C LEU A 271 3.57 12.25 -13.99
N LEU A 272 4.08 11.02 -14.15
CA LEU A 272 4.88 10.61 -15.31
C LEU A 272 4.09 10.70 -16.63
N LEU A 273 2.85 10.22 -16.67
CA LEU A 273 1.98 10.33 -17.85
C LEU A 273 1.73 11.79 -18.22
N LYS A 274 1.49 12.68 -17.24
CA LYS A 274 1.36 14.11 -17.49
C LYS A 274 2.64 14.74 -18.04
N MET A 275 3.81 14.35 -17.51
CA MET A 275 5.09 14.87 -18.00
C MET A 275 5.39 14.40 -19.42
N LYS A 276 5.03 13.16 -19.76
CA LYS A 276 5.12 12.63 -21.12
C LYS A 276 4.20 13.38 -22.08
N GLU A 277 2.92 13.55 -21.74
CA GLU A 277 1.92 14.27 -22.56
C GLU A 277 2.30 15.73 -22.80
N ARG A 278 2.93 16.41 -21.81
CA ARG A 278 3.40 17.79 -21.92
C ARG A 278 4.75 17.94 -22.64
N GLY A 279 5.39 16.84 -23.03
CA GLY A 279 6.69 16.86 -23.68
C GLY A 279 7.87 17.19 -22.75
N HIS A 280 7.67 17.22 -21.42
CA HIS A 280 8.78 17.43 -20.46
C HIS A 280 9.65 16.18 -20.32
N LEU A 281 9.04 15.00 -20.38
CA LEU A 281 9.73 13.71 -20.32
C LEU A 281 9.36 12.82 -21.53
N PRO A 282 9.75 13.20 -22.76
CA PRO A 282 9.35 12.50 -23.97
C PRO A 282 9.99 11.10 -24.14
N ARG A 283 11.11 10.83 -23.45
CA ARG A 283 11.85 9.56 -23.56
C ARG A 283 11.30 8.44 -22.66
N LEU A 284 10.23 8.70 -21.88
CA LEU A 284 9.60 7.67 -21.06
C LEU A 284 9.11 6.51 -21.94
N SER A 285 9.36 5.28 -21.49
CA SER A 285 8.97 4.05 -22.18
C SER A 285 7.50 4.04 -22.58
N ALA A 286 7.18 3.33 -23.66
CA ALA A 286 5.82 3.04 -24.10
C ALA A 286 5.08 2.06 -23.15
N MET A 287 5.84 1.41 -22.26
CA MET A 287 5.29 0.52 -21.22
C MET A 287 4.68 1.28 -20.03
N LEU A 288 4.88 2.62 -19.96
CA LEU A 288 4.30 3.43 -18.87
C LEU A 288 2.79 3.29 -18.81
N GLY A 289 2.30 2.84 -17.66
CA GLY A 289 0.88 2.60 -17.39
C GLY A 289 0.37 1.23 -17.81
N LYS A 290 1.21 0.37 -18.40
CA LYS A 290 0.87 -1.04 -18.68
C LYS A 290 1.22 -1.94 -17.50
N THR A 291 0.72 -3.18 -17.52
CA THR A 291 0.96 -4.18 -16.46
C THR A 291 0.59 -3.67 -15.06
N VAL A 292 -0.48 -2.90 -14.94
CA VAL A 292 -1.02 -2.49 -13.64
C VAL A 292 -1.78 -3.67 -13.04
N ARG A 293 -1.47 -4.00 -11.78
CA ARG A 293 -1.96 -5.18 -11.08
C ARG A 293 -2.87 -4.78 -9.93
N THR A 294 -3.91 -5.58 -9.67
CA THR A 294 -4.87 -5.34 -8.57
C THR A 294 -4.72 -6.35 -7.44
N ASN A 295 -3.69 -7.18 -7.47
CA ASN A 295 -3.50 -8.34 -6.61
C ASN A 295 -4.64 -9.37 -6.75
N SER A 296 -5.38 -9.34 -7.88
CA SER A 296 -6.56 -10.16 -8.16
C SER A 296 -7.52 -10.22 -6.96
N GLU A 297 -7.86 -9.06 -6.40
CA GLU A 297 -8.47 -8.90 -5.09
C GLU A 297 -9.98 -8.71 -5.20
N VAL A 298 -10.72 -9.36 -4.29
CA VAL A 298 -12.12 -9.08 -4.01
C VAL A 298 -12.33 -8.91 -2.50
N ILE A 299 -13.28 -8.03 -2.14
CA ILE A 299 -13.64 -7.76 -0.75
C ILE A 299 -15.08 -8.23 -0.52
N LEU A 300 -15.24 -9.12 0.42
CA LEU A 300 -16.56 -9.63 0.84
C LEU A 300 -16.65 -9.62 2.37
N GLY A 301 -17.76 -10.05 2.92
CA GLY A 301 -17.88 -10.10 4.36
C GLY A 301 -19.10 -10.89 4.83
N VAL A 302 -19.16 -11.08 6.14
CA VAL A 302 -20.29 -11.73 6.80
C VAL A 302 -20.75 -10.86 7.96
N THR A 303 -22.03 -10.56 8.01
CA THR A 303 -22.66 -9.81 9.11
C THR A 303 -23.47 -10.76 9.99
N SER A 304 -23.12 -10.89 11.26
CA SER A 304 -23.84 -11.72 12.22
C SER A 304 -25.28 -11.22 12.44
N ARG A 305 -26.22 -12.16 12.61
CA ARG A 305 -27.59 -11.85 13.06
C ARG A 305 -27.66 -11.54 14.54
N ASP A 306 -26.69 -12.03 15.33
CA ASP A 306 -26.56 -11.70 16.74
C ASP A 306 -26.06 -10.27 16.91
N ARG A 307 -26.85 -9.44 17.58
CA ARG A 307 -26.54 -8.03 17.87
C ARG A 307 -25.64 -7.83 19.08
N GLN A 308 -25.43 -8.85 19.88
CA GLN A 308 -24.61 -8.80 21.11
C GLN A 308 -23.16 -9.19 20.84
N ILE A 309 -22.87 -9.83 19.70
CA ILE A 309 -21.52 -10.21 19.32
C ILE A 309 -20.61 -8.98 19.16
N ASP A 310 -19.36 -9.10 19.58
CA ASP A 310 -18.33 -8.09 19.36
C ASP A 310 -17.10 -8.70 18.68
N LEU A 311 -16.98 -8.46 17.37
CA LEU A 311 -15.88 -8.90 16.51
C LEU A 311 -14.87 -7.76 16.22
N SER A 312 -15.03 -6.59 16.87
CA SER A 312 -14.19 -5.41 16.64
C SER A 312 -12.88 -5.43 17.43
N GLN A 313 -12.72 -6.38 18.36
CA GLN A 313 -11.53 -6.52 19.20
C GLN A 313 -10.37 -7.17 18.45
N GLY A 314 -9.15 -6.76 18.76
CA GLY A 314 -7.91 -7.24 18.13
C GLY A 314 -7.19 -6.15 17.34
N ILE A 315 -6.18 -6.53 16.57
CA ILE A 315 -5.61 -5.68 15.51
C ILE A 315 -6.41 -5.84 14.22
N ALA A 316 -6.17 -5.01 13.20
CA ALA A 316 -7.00 -5.00 11.99
C ALA A 316 -7.08 -6.36 11.28
N ILE A 317 -5.97 -7.08 11.17
CA ILE A 317 -5.89 -8.45 10.63
C ILE A 317 -5.07 -9.30 11.60
N THR A 318 -5.67 -10.35 12.14
CA THR A 318 -5.10 -11.17 13.22
C THR A 318 -4.60 -12.53 12.77
N SER A 319 -5.14 -13.06 11.68
CA SER A 319 -4.78 -14.37 11.11
C SER A 319 -5.00 -14.41 9.61
N SER A 320 -4.59 -15.49 8.97
CA SER A 320 -4.84 -15.77 7.56
C SER A 320 -4.92 -17.25 7.26
N VAL A 321 -5.46 -17.58 6.10
CA VAL A 321 -5.52 -18.95 5.55
C VAL A 321 -5.25 -18.95 4.04
N TYR A 322 -4.79 -20.08 3.52
CA TYR A 322 -4.57 -20.34 2.10
C TYR A 322 -5.45 -21.50 1.68
N PRO A 323 -6.65 -21.24 1.11
CA PRO A 323 -7.58 -22.32 0.71
C PRO A 323 -7.08 -23.15 -0.48
N ASP A 324 -6.20 -22.57 -1.29
CA ASP A 324 -5.47 -23.24 -2.38
C ASP A 324 -4.08 -22.58 -2.57
N ALA A 325 -3.32 -23.04 -3.58
CA ALA A 325 -1.97 -22.57 -3.85
C ALA A 325 -1.89 -21.10 -4.32
N ASP A 326 -2.96 -20.57 -4.90
CA ASP A 326 -3.01 -19.24 -5.51
C ASP A 326 -3.77 -18.22 -4.66
N SER A 327 -4.50 -18.64 -3.64
CA SER A 327 -5.44 -17.80 -2.91
C SER A 327 -5.04 -17.60 -1.45
N HIS A 328 -5.20 -16.38 -0.96
CA HIS A 328 -4.94 -15.97 0.42
C HIS A 328 -6.14 -15.18 0.97
N ILE A 329 -6.59 -15.52 2.17
CA ILE A 329 -7.74 -14.89 2.83
C ILE A 329 -7.34 -14.35 4.20
N GLU A 330 -7.76 -13.12 4.47
CA GLU A 330 -7.55 -12.43 5.75
C GLU A 330 -8.87 -11.90 6.31
N PRO A 331 -9.18 -12.10 7.62
CA PRO A 331 -10.30 -11.46 8.30
C PRO A 331 -9.90 -10.04 8.72
N VAL A 332 -10.61 -9.06 8.20
CA VAL A 332 -10.35 -7.63 8.42
C VAL A 332 -11.40 -7.04 9.34
N ARG A 333 -10.99 -6.17 10.27
CA ARG A 333 -11.89 -5.48 11.19
C ARG A 333 -11.57 -4.00 11.34
N TYR A 334 -12.57 -3.27 11.79
CA TYR A 334 -12.49 -1.87 12.23
C TYR A 334 -12.83 -1.77 13.73
N PRO A 335 -12.39 -0.71 14.42
CA PRO A 335 -12.74 -0.51 15.83
C PRO A 335 -14.25 -0.27 15.99
N SER A 336 -14.77 -0.59 17.17
CA SER A 336 -16.16 -0.30 17.53
C SER A 336 -16.56 1.14 17.21
N GLY A 337 -17.71 1.34 16.58
CA GLY A 337 -18.20 2.64 16.11
C GLY A 337 -17.64 3.12 14.76
N SER A 338 -16.74 2.34 14.11
CA SER A 338 -16.24 2.63 12.77
C SER A 338 -17.09 1.92 11.71
N ASP A 339 -18.33 2.30 11.61
CA ASP A 339 -19.37 1.58 10.86
C ASP A 339 -19.55 2.07 9.41
N ALA A 340 -18.83 3.12 8.98
CA ALA A 340 -19.04 3.74 7.66
C ALA A 340 -18.76 2.78 6.49
N MET A 341 -17.91 1.75 6.68
CA MET A 341 -17.66 0.74 5.66
C MET A 341 -18.89 -0.12 5.37
N GLY A 342 -19.84 -0.23 6.32
CA GLY A 342 -21.12 -0.88 6.11
C GLY A 342 -21.97 -0.26 5.00
N LEU A 343 -21.73 1.02 4.62
CA LEU A 343 -22.38 1.67 3.48
C LEU A 343 -21.98 1.07 2.13
N LEU A 344 -20.86 0.35 2.08
CA LEU A 344 -20.40 -0.35 0.88
C LEU A 344 -20.86 -1.83 0.84
N ALA A 345 -21.45 -2.33 1.92
CA ALA A 345 -21.89 -3.71 2.02
C ALA A 345 -23.27 -3.92 1.38
N THR A 346 -23.44 -5.09 0.76
CA THR A 346 -24.73 -5.53 0.22
C THR A 346 -24.86 -7.05 0.27
N LEU A 347 -26.05 -7.60 -0.05
CA LEU A 347 -26.25 -9.06 -0.08
C LEU A 347 -25.31 -9.73 -1.08
N MET A 348 -24.73 -10.85 -0.68
CA MET A 348 -23.90 -11.66 -1.57
C MET A 348 -24.70 -12.10 -2.79
N THR A 349 -24.09 -11.93 -3.95
CA THR A 349 -24.66 -12.31 -5.23
C THR A 349 -23.58 -12.89 -6.12
N ASP A 350 -23.76 -14.16 -6.52
CA ASP A 350 -22.80 -14.86 -7.37
C ASP A 350 -22.74 -14.25 -8.78
N GLY A 351 -21.55 -14.27 -9.36
CA GLY A 351 -21.29 -13.92 -10.76
C GLY A 351 -21.42 -15.12 -11.73
N GLY A 352 -21.07 -14.93 -13.00
CA GLY A 352 -20.90 -16.02 -13.98
C GLY A 352 -22.17 -16.70 -14.53
N GLY A 353 -23.38 -16.29 -14.17
CA GLY A 353 -24.63 -16.86 -14.68
C GLY A 353 -25.14 -16.21 -15.97
N LYS A 354 -26.21 -16.77 -16.59
CA LYS A 354 -26.85 -16.24 -17.79
C LYS A 354 -27.48 -14.84 -17.61
N LEU A 355 -27.98 -14.55 -16.40
CA LEU A 355 -28.53 -13.23 -16.05
C LEU A 355 -27.42 -12.32 -15.53
N PRO A 356 -27.41 -11.01 -15.89
CA PRO A 356 -26.50 -10.03 -15.33
C PRO A 356 -26.56 -10.02 -13.79
N ARG A 357 -25.40 -9.87 -13.14
CA ARG A 357 -25.26 -9.87 -11.67
C ARG A 357 -26.19 -8.88 -10.97
N PRO A 358 -26.39 -7.62 -11.47
CA PRO A 358 -27.34 -6.68 -10.88
C PRO A 358 -28.81 -7.16 -10.89
N LEU A 359 -29.24 -7.87 -11.93
CA LEU A 359 -30.61 -8.41 -11.98
C LEU A 359 -30.81 -9.56 -10.98
N ARG A 360 -29.79 -10.42 -10.82
CA ARG A 360 -29.80 -11.47 -9.77
C ARG A 360 -29.82 -10.86 -8.39
N PHE A 361 -29.09 -9.77 -8.18
CA PHE A 361 -29.08 -9.03 -6.93
C PHE A 361 -30.47 -8.48 -6.57
N LEU A 362 -31.17 -7.88 -7.52
CA LEU A 362 -32.57 -7.46 -7.30
C LEU A 362 -33.46 -8.65 -6.89
N GLY A 363 -33.32 -9.79 -7.55
CA GLY A 363 -34.02 -11.02 -7.18
C GLY A 363 -33.71 -11.48 -5.76
N ASN A 364 -32.44 -11.36 -5.32
CA ASN A 364 -32.03 -11.68 -3.96
C ASN A 364 -32.65 -10.73 -2.92
N ILE A 365 -32.75 -9.45 -3.21
CA ILE A 365 -33.43 -8.47 -2.33
C ILE A 365 -34.89 -8.87 -2.13
N PHE A 366 -35.60 -9.21 -3.22
CA PHE A 366 -37.01 -9.63 -3.12
C PHE A 366 -37.20 -10.94 -2.34
N LYS A 367 -36.25 -11.87 -2.45
CA LYS A 367 -36.27 -13.14 -1.70
C LYS A 367 -35.93 -12.96 -0.22
N HIS A 368 -35.00 -12.04 0.09
CA HIS A 368 -34.43 -11.88 1.44
C HIS A 368 -34.44 -10.40 1.89
N PRO A 369 -35.61 -9.71 1.91
CA PRO A 369 -35.66 -8.27 2.21
C PRO A 369 -35.20 -7.92 3.63
N GLY A 370 -35.47 -8.81 4.60
CA GLY A 370 -35.03 -8.61 5.97
C GLY A 370 -33.52 -8.73 6.15
N ASP A 371 -32.87 -9.62 5.43
CA ASP A 371 -31.41 -9.76 5.45
C ASP A 371 -30.73 -8.59 4.71
N PHE A 372 -31.31 -8.14 3.59
CA PHE A 372 -30.84 -6.94 2.91
C PHE A 372 -30.80 -5.73 3.84
N LEU A 373 -31.90 -5.44 4.54
CA LEU A 373 -31.95 -4.33 5.50
C LEU A 373 -30.92 -4.45 6.62
N LYS A 374 -30.63 -5.67 7.11
CA LYS A 374 -29.63 -5.90 8.16
C LYS A 374 -28.20 -5.64 7.66
N VAL A 375 -27.89 -6.01 6.42
CA VAL A 375 -26.55 -5.84 5.83
C VAL A 375 -26.28 -4.38 5.45
N VAL A 376 -27.26 -3.69 4.84
CA VAL A 376 -27.08 -2.29 4.42
C VAL A 376 -27.21 -1.29 5.57
N THR A 377 -27.70 -1.72 6.74
CA THR A 377 -27.76 -0.87 7.93
C THR A 377 -26.35 -0.78 8.55
N PRO A 378 -25.71 0.38 8.52
CA PRO A 378 -24.32 0.49 8.97
C PRO A 378 -24.18 0.40 10.49
N ILE A 379 -25.24 0.69 11.27
CA ILE A 379 -25.19 0.76 12.74
C ILE A 379 -24.70 -0.57 13.34
N GLY A 380 -23.58 -0.53 14.06
CA GLY A 380 -22.95 -1.69 14.68
C GLY A 380 -22.27 -2.63 13.67
N PHE A 381 -22.01 -2.18 12.43
CA PHE A 381 -21.34 -2.98 11.41
C PHE A 381 -19.98 -3.48 11.89
N ALA A 382 -19.14 -2.62 12.46
CA ALA A 382 -17.81 -2.99 12.94
C ALA A 382 -17.83 -4.08 14.01
N LYS A 383 -18.84 -4.09 14.87
CA LYS A 383 -19.00 -5.13 15.92
C LYS A 383 -19.49 -6.46 15.40
N ARG A 384 -20.35 -6.44 14.36
CA ARG A 384 -21.09 -7.63 13.92
C ARG A 384 -20.53 -8.26 12.65
N SER A 385 -19.55 -7.63 12.00
CA SER A 385 -19.12 -8.08 10.69
C SER A 385 -17.65 -8.48 10.67
N ILE A 386 -17.36 -9.57 9.97
CA ILE A 386 -16.02 -9.92 9.49
C ILE A 386 -15.95 -9.50 8.03
N ILE A 387 -15.02 -8.65 7.69
CA ILE A 387 -14.67 -8.36 6.29
C ILE A 387 -13.61 -9.39 5.87
N LEU A 388 -13.75 -9.99 4.71
CA LEU A 388 -12.76 -10.89 4.14
C LEU A 388 -12.05 -10.21 2.99
N LEU A 389 -10.75 -10.13 3.09
CA LEU A 389 -9.86 -9.73 2.01
C LEU A 389 -9.36 -11.00 1.33
N PHE A 390 -9.71 -11.18 0.06
CA PHE A 390 -9.34 -12.32 -0.75
C PHE A 390 -8.40 -11.87 -1.85
N MET A 391 -7.22 -12.44 -1.93
CA MET A 391 -6.15 -12.10 -2.88
C MET A 391 -5.68 -13.34 -3.64
N GLN A 392 -5.20 -13.14 -4.88
CA GLN A 392 -4.68 -14.25 -5.71
C GLN A 392 -3.41 -13.87 -6.46
N THR A 393 -2.59 -14.87 -6.76
CA THR A 393 -1.36 -14.73 -7.57
C THR A 393 -1.62 -14.73 -9.08
N LEU A 394 -2.88 -14.89 -9.53
CA LEU A 394 -3.27 -15.03 -10.94
C LEU A 394 -2.79 -13.84 -11.80
N ASP A 395 -2.32 -14.15 -13.01
CA ASP A 395 -1.78 -13.17 -13.95
C ASP A 395 -2.89 -12.44 -14.72
N ASN A 396 -3.47 -11.43 -14.09
CA ASN A 396 -4.38 -10.47 -14.72
C ASN A 396 -3.85 -9.05 -14.54
N SER A 397 -4.08 -8.19 -15.51
CA SER A 397 -3.58 -6.82 -15.50
C SER A 397 -4.51 -5.81 -16.17
N LEU A 398 -4.30 -4.56 -15.81
CA LEU A 398 -4.96 -3.40 -16.38
C LEU A 398 -3.93 -2.48 -17.03
N GLN A 399 -4.37 -1.71 -18.01
CA GLN A 399 -3.65 -0.55 -18.48
C GLN A 399 -4.26 0.71 -17.86
N VAL A 400 -3.42 1.60 -17.31
CA VAL A 400 -3.81 2.90 -16.78
C VAL A 400 -3.23 4.01 -17.64
N GLY A 401 -4.07 4.93 -18.07
CA GLY A 401 -3.70 6.06 -18.92
C GLY A 401 -4.34 7.36 -18.47
N LEU A 402 -3.95 8.46 -19.10
CA LEU A 402 -4.64 9.74 -18.97
C LEU A 402 -5.74 9.85 -20.02
N LYS A 403 -6.93 10.24 -19.59
CA LYS A 403 -8.00 10.67 -20.48
C LYS A 403 -8.13 12.17 -20.37
N SER A 404 -7.79 12.87 -21.45
CA SER A 404 -8.07 14.29 -21.59
C SER A 404 -9.56 14.49 -21.80
N ARG A 405 -10.22 15.29 -20.96
CA ARG A 405 -11.55 15.82 -21.26
C ARG A 405 -11.37 17.24 -21.74
N TRP A 406 -11.56 17.45 -23.01
CA TRP A 406 -11.56 18.78 -23.63
C TRP A 406 -12.69 19.69 -23.14
N LYS A 407 -13.59 19.16 -22.31
CA LYS A 407 -14.72 19.91 -21.74
C LYS A 407 -14.59 19.98 -20.22
N TRP A 408 -14.39 21.24 -19.75
CA TRP A 408 -14.51 21.70 -18.37
C TRP A 408 -15.57 20.91 -17.55
N PRO A 409 -15.39 20.63 -16.21
CA PRO A 409 -14.44 21.28 -15.27
C PRO A 409 -13.35 20.36 -14.69
N PHE A 410 -13.11 19.16 -15.21
CA PHE A 410 -12.39 18.11 -14.45
C PHE A 410 -10.93 17.86 -14.86
N GLY A 411 -10.41 18.50 -15.90
CA GLY A 411 -9.02 18.31 -16.37
C GLY A 411 -8.69 16.86 -16.76
N ALA A 412 -7.42 16.56 -17.06
CA ALA A 412 -6.95 15.21 -17.34
C ALA A 412 -7.04 14.33 -16.07
N HIS A 413 -7.67 13.15 -16.17
CA HIS A 413 -7.83 12.20 -15.08
C HIS A 413 -7.35 10.81 -15.51
N LEU A 414 -6.95 10.01 -14.53
CA LEU A 414 -6.59 8.61 -14.78
C LEU A 414 -7.84 7.82 -15.17
N THR A 415 -7.67 6.91 -16.11
CA THR A 415 -8.66 5.91 -16.51
C THR A 415 -7.97 4.57 -16.66
N SER A 416 -8.72 3.48 -16.56
CA SER A 416 -8.23 2.12 -16.78
C SER A 416 -8.89 1.46 -17.98
N ALA A 417 -8.25 0.41 -18.47
CA ALA A 417 -8.79 -0.55 -19.42
C ALA A 417 -8.20 -1.93 -19.14
N PRO A 418 -8.90 -3.05 -19.40
CA PRO A 418 -8.33 -4.37 -19.34
C PRO A 418 -7.14 -4.49 -20.30
N GLU A 419 -6.04 -5.08 -19.85
CA GLU A 419 -4.93 -5.45 -20.71
C GLU A 419 -5.21 -6.80 -21.36
N GLN A 420 -4.92 -6.98 -22.64
CA GLN A 420 -5.19 -8.20 -23.41
C GLN A 420 -6.66 -8.70 -23.34
N GLY A 421 -7.60 -7.81 -23.05
CA GLY A 421 -9.04 -8.15 -22.98
C GLY A 421 -9.49 -8.86 -21.70
N GLN A 422 -8.58 -9.20 -20.79
CA GLN A 422 -8.91 -9.84 -19.52
C GLN A 422 -9.19 -8.79 -18.45
N LYS A 423 -10.40 -8.82 -17.86
CA LYS A 423 -10.75 -7.97 -16.72
C LYS A 423 -10.21 -8.57 -15.42
N SER A 424 -9.78 -7.71 -14.50
CA SER A 424 -9.62 -8.13 -13.10
C SER A 424 -10.97 -8.63 -12.56
N PRO A 425 -11.01 -9.79 -11.87
CA PRO A 425 -12.28 -10.37 -11.44
C PRO A 425 -12.94 -9.51 -10.35
N SER A 426 -14.23 -9.24 -10.51
CA SER A 426 -15.12 -8.70 -9.47
C SER A 426 -15.87 -9.80 -8.72
N TYR A 427 -15.72 -11.04 -9.18
CA TYR A 427 -16.32 -12.24 -8.63
C TYR A 427 -15.34 -13.41 -8.74
N ILE A 428 -15.03 -13.98 -7.60
CA ILE A 428 -14.21 -15.19 -7.47
C ILE A 428 -15.10 -16.26 -6.81
N PRO A 429 -15.44 -17.38 -7.51
CA PRO A 429 -16.33 -18.41 -6.97
C PRO A 429 -15.91 -18.91 -5.60
N LEU A 430 -14.62 -19.24 -5.42
CA LEU A 430 -14.05 -19.72 -4.17
C LEU A 430 -14.24 -18.71 -3.01
N ALA A 431 -14.07 -17.41 -3.28
CA ALA A 431 -14.28 -16.37 -2.27
C ALA A 431 -15.73 -16.32 -1.80
N ASN A 432 -16.70 -16.39 -2.73
CA ASN A 432 -18.12 -16.38 -2.36
C ASN A 432 -18.51 -17.66 -1.61
N GLU A 433 -18.01 -18.83 -2.02
CA GLU A 433 -18.23 -20.10 -1.33
C GLU A 433 -17.68 -20.04 0.10
N PHE A 434 -16.44 -19.58 0.26
CA PHE A 434 -15.84 -19.37 1.57
C PHE A 434 -16.68 -18.43 2.45
N GLY A 435 -17.17 -17.32 1.90
CA GLY A 435 -18.04 -16.38 2.61
C GLY A 435 -19.39 -16.98 3.00
N LYS A 436 -19.99 -17.88 2.21
CA LYS A 436 -21.23 -18.58 2.55
C LYS A 436 -21.02 -19.54 3.73
N ILE A 437 -19.97 -20.35 3.69
CA ILE A 437 -19.64 -21.29 4.77
C ILE A 437 -19.29 -20.52 6.07
N LEU A 438 -18.53 -19.42 5.97
CA LEU A 438 -18.28 -18.56 7.12
C LEU A 438 -19.59 -18.01 7.71
N ALA A 439 -20.54 -17.62 6.86
CA ALA A 439 -21.84 -17.13 7.30
C ALA A 439 -22.66 -18.21 8.03
N GLU A 440 -22.60 -19.47 7.57
CA GLU A 440 -23.21 -20.60 8.28
C GLU A 440 -22.60 -20.80 9.67
N LYS A 441 -21.27 -20.81 9.77
CA LYS A 441 -20.57 -20.96 11.06
C LYS A 441 -20.88 -19.82 12.03
N MET A 442 -21.07 -18.58 11.53
CA MET A 442 -21.39 -17.39 12.33
C MET A 442 -22.90 -17.21 12.61
N GLY A 443 -23.79 -18.00 12.03
CA GLY A 443 -25.23 -17.68 12.00
C GLY A 443 -25.49 -16.30 11.36
N GLY A 444 -24.70 -15.95 10.34
CA GLY A 444 -24.64 -14.63 9.72
C GLY A 444 -25.33 -14.53 8.36
N ILE A 445 -25.08 -13.42 7.69
CA ILE A 445 -25.56 -13.11 6.34
C ILE A 445 -24.34 -12.79 5.49
N PRO A 446 -24.08 -13.55 4.38
CA PRO A 446 -22.94 -13.27 3.52
C PRO A 446 -23.21 -12.05 2.65
N GLY A 447 -22.17 -11.23 2.44
CA GLY A 447 -22.23 -9.99 1.67
C GLY A 447 -21.05 -9.81 0.73
N ASN A 448 -21.26 -9.01 -0.31
CA ASN A 448 -20.22 -8.48 -1.20
C ASN A 448 -20.18 -6.94 -1.09
N THR A 449 -19.24 -6.31 -1.77
CA THR A 449 -19.25 -4.85 -1.92
C THR A 449 -20.20 -4.42 -3.04
N LEU A 450 -20.84 -3.26 -2.85
CA LEU A 450 -21.89 -2.74 -3.73
C LEU A 450 -21.36 -2.49 -5.17
N ASN A 451 -20.12 -1.97 -5.30
CA ASN A 451 -19.52 -1.72 -6.61
C ASN A 451 -19.22 -3.03 -7.38
N GLU A 452 -18.87 -4.11 -6.70
CA GLU A 452 -18.66 -5.41 -7.35
C GLU A 452 -19.97 -6.00 -7.90
N VAL A 453 -21.05 -5.86 -7.12
CA VAL A 453 -22.34 -6.44 -7.49
C VAL A 453 -23.06 -5.62 -8.57
N LEU A 454 -23.06 -4.27 -8.45
CA LEU A 454 -23.82 -3.38 -9.32
C LEU A 454 -23.05 -2.94 -10.56
N LEU A 455 -21.74 -2.71 -10.44
CA LEU A 455 -20.94 -2.10 -11.51
C LEU A 455 -19.95 -3.09 -12.15
N ASP A 456 -19.82 -4.30 -11.61
CA ASP A 456 -18.80 -5.28 -12.02
C ASP A 456 -17.38 -4.69 -11.94
N ILE A 457 -17.12 -3.91 -10.88
CA ILE A 457 -15.86 -3.21 -10.61
C ILE A 457 -15.27 -3.76 -9.31
N PRO A 458 -14.12 -4.47 -9.35
CA PRO A 458 -13.45 -4.95 -8.14
C PRO A 458 -12.91 -3.81 -7.29
N THR A 459 -12.74 -4.08 -6.00
CA THR A 459 -12.06 -3.19 -5.05
C THR A 459 -10.69 -3.75 -4.73
N THR A 460 -9.66 -2.90 -4.72
CA THR A 460 -8.31 -3.27 -4.26
C THR A 460 -7.72 -2.23 -3.32
N ALA A 461 -7.00 -2.71 -2.30
CA ALA A 461 -6.08 -1.91 -1.48
C ALA A 461 -4.60 -2.12 -1.90
N HIS A 462 -4.35 -2.97 -2.90
CA HIS A 462 -3.03 -3.48 -3.26
C HIS A 462 -2.67 -3.25 -4.74
N ILE A 463 -2.93 -2.02 -5.23
CA ILE A 463 -2.57 -1.66 -6.61
C ILE A 463 -1.05 -1.66 -6.80
N LEU A 464 -0.57 -2.29 -7.89
CA LEU A 464 0.84 -2.50 -8.24
C LEU A 464 1.07 -2.22 -9.73
N GLY A 465 2.33 -2.18 -10.16
CA GLY A 465 2.70 -2.08 -11.58
C GLY A 465 2.47 -0.71 -12.22
N GLY A 466 2.65 -0.66 -13.53
CA GLY A 466 2.53 0.57 -14.34
C GLY A 466 3.83 1.33 -14.57
N CYS A 467 4.82 1.21 -13.68
CA CYS A 467 6.22 1.56 -13.92
C CYS A 467 7.10 0.32 -13.73
N ALA A 468 6.69 -0.79 -14.31
CA ALA A 468 7.27 -2.10 -14.07
C ALA A 468 8.77 -2.15 -14.43
N ILE A 469 9.51 -2.94 -13.65
CA ILE A 469 10.89 -3.34 -13.94
C ILE A 469 10.92 -4.11 -15.26
N GLY A 470 11.95 -3.88 -16.08
CA GLY A 470 12.20 -4.60 -17.33
C GLY A 470 13.69 -4.63 -17.64
N ARG A 471 14.10 -5.48 -18.59
CA ARG A 471 15.48 -5.57 -19.08
C ARG A 471 15.78 -4.51 -20.12
N SER A 472 14.73 -4.00 -20.77
CA SER A 472 14.80 -2.98 -21.80
C SER A 472 13.60 -2.03 -21.74
N PRO A 473 13.63 -0.87 -22.41
CA PRO A 473 12.49 0.06 -22.44
C PRO A 473 11.25 -0.50 -23.17
N GLU A 474 11.37 -1.60 -23.91
CA GLU A 474 10.26 -2.33 -24.54
C GLU A 474 9.57 -3.28 -23.56
N GLU A 475 10.27 -3.73 -22.51
CA GLU A 475 9.74 -4.64 -21.49
C GLU A 475 9.23 -3.88 -20.25
N GLY A 476 9.85 -2.73 -19.92
CA GLY A 476 9.51 -2.00 -18.69
C GLY A 476 9.72 -0.49 -18.79
N VAL A 477 9.48 0.19 -17.68
CA VAL A 477 9.69 1.63 -17.55
C VAL A 477 11.02 1.93 -16.85
N ILE A 478 11.45 1.01 -16.01
CA ILE A 478 12.69 1.09 -15.22
C ILE A 478 13.52 -0.18 -15.42
N ASP A 479 14.83 -0.03 -15.24
CA ASP A 479 15.77 -1.14 -15.31
C ASP A 479 15.82 -1.96 -13.99
N LEU A 480 16.67 -2.98 -13.95
CA LEU A 480 16.87 -3.84 -12.78
C LEU A 480 17.50 -3.12 -11.57
N GLN A 481 17.94 -1.87 -11.72
CA GLN A 481 18.41 -0.98 -10.67
C GLN A 481 17.40 0.13 -10.34
N ASN A 482 16.15 -0.03 -10.75
CA ASN A 482 15.05 0.93 -10.56
C ASN A 482 15.26 2.30 -11.27
N ARG A 483 16.22 2.42 -12.20
CA ARG A 483 16.48 3.65 -12.96
C ARG A 483 15.50 3.75 -14.13
N VAL A 484 14.92 4.93 -14.32
CA VAL A 484 13.99 5.20 -15.44
C VAL A 484 14.77 5.21 -16.75
N PHE A 485 14.35 4.38 -17.71
CA PHE A 485 14.97 4.35 -19.04
C PHE A 485 14.92 5.73 -19.71
N GLY A 486 16.04 6.14 -20.28
CA GLY A 486 16.20 7.42 -20.99
C GLY A 486 16.50 8.62 -20.10
N TYR A 487 16.57 8.45 -18.76
CA TYR A 487 16.87 9.55 -17.82
C TYR A 487 17.93 9.18 -16.80
N GLN A 488 18.86 10.10 -16.54
CA GLN A 488 19.90 9.97 -15.52
C GLN A 488 19.38 10.40 -14.15
N ASN A 489 19.84 9.73 -13.08
CA ASN A 489 19.49 10.04 -11.68
C ASN A 489 17.98 10.10 -11.40
N MET A 490 17.18 9.37 -12.16
CA MET A 490 15.74 9.26 -12.00
C MET A 490 15.37 7.81 -11.68
N LEU A 491 14.76 7.58 -10.52
CA LEU A 491 14.40 6.24 -10.02
C LEU A 491 12.91 6.15 -9.70
N VAL A 492 12.39 4.93 -9.69
CA VAL A 492 11.05 4.62 -9.16
C VAL A 492 11.18 3.59 -8.05
N CYS A 493 10.70 3.94 -6.85
CA CYS A 493 10.72 3.09 -5.66
C CYS A 493 9.37 3.12 -4.96
N ASP A 494 8.34 2.54 -5.56
CA ASP A 494 7.02 2.32 -4.96
C ASP A 494 6.34 1.09 -5.58
N GLY A 495 5.09 0.84 -5.25
CA GLY A 495 4.35 -0.33 -5.77
C GLY A 495 4.25 -0.39 -7.29
N SER A 496 4.51 0.74 -8.00
CA SER A 496 4.46 0.75 -9.46
C SER A 496 5.61 -0.02 -10.13
N MET A 497 6.69 -0.30 -9.41
CA MET A 497 7.83 -1.09 -9.91
C MET A 497 7.53 -2.59 -10.00
N ILE A 498 6.52 -3.11 -9.27
CA ILE A 498 6.25 -4.54 -9.12
C ILE A 498 5.42 -5.04 -10.32
N PRO A 499 5.94 -5.99 -11.13
CA PRO A 499 5.32 -6.38 -12.39
C PRO A 499 4.24 -7.46 -12.27
N VAL A 500 4.03 -8.05 -11.07
CA VAL A 500 3.19 -9.25 -10.87
C VAL A 500 2.25 -9.10 -9.68
N ASN A 501 1.18 -9.90 -9.65
CA ASN A 501 0.34 -10.05 -8.45
C ASN A 501 1.09 -10.87 -7.40
N LEU A 502 1.07 -10.39 -6.15
CA LEU A 502 1.81 -11.03 -5.06
C LEU A 502 1.01 -12.12 -4.34
N GLY A 503 -0.33 -12.07 -4.43
CA GLY A 503 -1.22 -12.93 -3.65
C GLY A 503 -1.22 -12.62 -2.14
N VAL A 504 -0.42 -11.66 -1.71
CA VAL A 504 -0.32 -11.17 -0.32
C VAL A 504 -0.18 -9.64 -0.29
N ASN A 505 -0.25 -9.05 0.90
CA ASN A 505 -0.11 -7.60 1.11
C ASN A 505 1.27 -7.10 0.64
N PRO A 506 1.35 -6.01 -0.15
CA PRO A 506 2.57 -5.65 -0.87
C PRO A 506 3.60 -4.84 -0.07
N SER A 507 3.24 -4.36 1.12
CA SER A 507 4.04 -3.37 1.86
C SER A 507 5.48 -3.84 2.14
N LEU A 508 5.66 -5.11 2.54
CA LEU A 508 6.99 -5.68 2.80
C LEU A 508 7.78 -5.83 1.50
N THR A 509 7.15 -6.27 0.40
CA THR A 509 7.81 -6.42 -0.91
C THR A 509 8.25 -5.06 -1.46
N ILE A 510 7.40 -4.02 -1.36
CA ILE A 510 7.78 -2.65 -1.77
C ILE A 510 9.00 -2.17 -0.98
N THR A 511 9.00 -2.41 0.33
CA THR A 511 10.12 -2.03 1.22
C THR A 511 11.39 -2.76 0.83
N SER A 512 11.32 -4.07 0.64
CA SER A 512 12.47 -4.94 0.34
C SER A 512 13.10 -4.62 -1.02
N LEU A 513 12.28 -4.40 -2.05
CA LEU A 513 12.78 -4.00 -3.37
C LEU A 513 13.34 -2.58 -3.36
N ALA A 514 12.78 -1.66 -2.55
CA ALA A 514 13.36 -0.34 -2.36
C ALA A 514 14.72 -0.41 -1.63
N GLU A 515 14.88 -1.28 -0.64
CA GLU A 515 16.18 -1.55 0.02
C GLU A 515 17.21 -2.06 -1.00
N GLN A 516 16.82 -3.03 -1.82
CA GLN A 516 17.67 -3.57 -2.88
C GLN A 516 18.06 -2.48 -3.89
N ALA A 517 17.12 -1.65 -4.36
CA ALA A 517 17.38 -0.56 -5.28
C ALA A 517 18.33 0.48 -4.66
N MET A 518 18.10 0.89 -3.43
CA MET A 518 18.93 1.88 -2.75
C MET A 518 20.32 1.34 -2.40
N SER A 519 20.50 0.03 -2.23
CA SER A 519 21.82 -0.56 -2.02
C SER A 519 22.75 -0.32 -3.24
N GLN A 520 22.19 -0.24 -4.46
CA GLN A 520 22.93 -0.02 -5.69
C GLN A 520 23.38 1.45 -5.89
N VAL A 521 22.79 2.41 -5.18
CA VAL A 521 23.22 3.81 -5.24
C VAL A 521 24.54 3.94 -4.49
N PRO A 522 25.62 4.49 -5.11
CA PRO A 522 26.92 4.61 -4.44
C PRO A 522 26.86 5.62 -3.29
N VAL A 523 27.85 5.56 -2.39
CA VAL A 523 28.09 6.63 -1.43
C VAL A 523 28.52 7.89 -2.17
N LYS A 524 28.03 9.04 -1.75
CA LYS A 524 28.36 10.33 -2.35
C LYS A 524 29.87 10.58 -2.24
N ALA A 525 30.49 11.05 -3.33
CA ALA A 525 31.92 11.34 -3.37
C ALA A 525 32.33 12.24 -2.19
N GLY A 526 33.40 11.87 -1.49
CA GLY A 526 33.91 12.58 -0.31
C GLY A 526 33.13 12.33 0.99
N HIS A 527 32.16 11.40 0.99
CA HIS A 527 31.41 11.02 2.20
C HIS A 527 31.68 9.57 2.60
N VAL A 528 31.40 9.26 3.88
CA VAL A 528 31.47 7.89 4.42
C VAL A 528 30.04 7.43 4.73
N PHE A 529 29.76 6.15 4.50
CA PHE A 529 28.47 5.56 4.83
C PHE A 529 28.22 5.60 6.35
N ARG A 530 27.09 6.18 6.75
CA ARG A 530 26.68 6.34 8.15
C ARG A 530 25.70 5.23 8.57
N SER A 531 26.22 4.12 9.07
CA SER A 531 25.37 3.05 9.65
C SER A 531 24.73 3.50 10.96
N LEU A 532 23.47 3.10 11.18
CA LEU A 532 22.82 3.18 12.49
C LEU A 532 23.50 2.19 13.47
N ALA A 533 23.40 2.47 14.77
CA ALA A 533 23.94 1.57 15.80
C ALA A 533 23.36 0.16 15.66
N ILE A 534 22.05 0.06 15.47
CA ILE A 534 21.35 -1.22 15.34
C ILE A 534 21.74 -2.00 14.07
N GLU A 535 22.06 -1.32 12.96
CA GLU A 535 22.50 -1.97 11.72
C GLU A 535 23.86 -2.63 11.87
N LYS A 536 24.72 -2.06 12.72
CA LYS A 536 26.00 -2.68 13.10
C LYS A 536 25.77 -3.97 13.89
N VAL A 537 24.83 -3.94 14.84
CA VAL A 537 24.43 -5.13 15.62
C VAL A 537 23.84 -6.21 14.70
N TRP A 538 23.08 -5.82 13.67
CA TRP A 538 22.51 -6.77 12.70
C TRP A 538 23.51 -7.28 11.67
N GLY A 539 24.69 -6.67 11.54
CA GLY A 539 25.72 -7.06 10.57
C GLY A 539 25.35 -6.82 9.10
N VAL A 540 24.50 -5.82 8.81
CA VAL A 540 23.93 -5.59 7.47
C VAL A 540 24.67 -4.53 6.65
N GLN A 541 25.79 -3.98 7.10
CA GLN A 541 26.49 -2.88 6.43
C GLN A 541 26.91 -3.21 4.98
N ALA A 542 27.44 -4.42 4.75
CA ALA A 542 27.84 -4.88 3.42
C ALA A 542 26.63 -5.00 2.46
N GLN A 543 25.46 -5.39 2.99
CA GLN A 543 24.22 -5.44 2.24
C GLN A 543 23.72 -4.04 1.85
N LEU A 544 23.81 -3.07 2.76
CA LEU A 544 23.39 -1.68 2.55
C LEU A 544 24.32 -0.91 1.61
N ASN A 545 25.57 -1.31 1.54
CA ASN A 545 26.57 -0.69 0.68
C ASN A 545 27.55 -1.75 0.13
N PRO A 546 27.16 -2.53 -0.87
CA PRO A 546 27.98 -3.59 -1.46
C PRO A 546 29.24 -3.08 -2.18
N HIS A 547 29.39 -1.77 -2.33
CA HIS A 547 30.58 -1.14 -2.92
C HIS A 547 31.68 -0.83 -1.88
N ILE A 548 31.47 -1.15 -0.60
CA ILE A 548 32.57 -1.12 0.39
C ILE A 548 33.50 -2.28 0.03
N SER A 549 34.65 -1.97 -0.58
CA SER A 549 35.71 -2.95 -0.76
C SER A 549 36.21 -3.42 0.62
N GLU A 550 36.57 -4.72 0.73
CA GLU A 550 37.09 -5.36 1.96
C GLU A 550 38.29 -4.63 2.61
N LYS A 551 38.87 -3.67 1.95
CA LYS A 551 39.99 -2.84 2.43
C LYS A 551 39.66 -1.86 3.57
N ASN A 552 38.40 -1.62 3.89
CA ASN A 552 37.96 -0.69 4.95
C ASN A 552 37.29 -1.40 6.14
N GLN A 553 37.50 -2.70 6.32
CA GLN A 553 37.05 -3.47 7.48
C GLN A 553 38.15 -3.66 8.55
N ILE A 554 38.96 -2.64 8.76
CA ILE A 554 39.93 -2.64 9.89
C ILE A 554 39.51 -1.53 10.88
#